data_d8e7c4ccb640c78fcaa24b98cfaa640b
#
_entry.id   d8e7c4ccb640c78fcaa24b98cfaa640b
#
_cell.length_a   1.000
_cell.length_b   1.000
_cell.length_c   1.000
_cell.angle_alpha   90.00
_cell.angle_beta   90.00
_cell.angle_gamma   90.00
#
_symmetry.space_group_name_H-M   'P 1'
#
loop_
_entity.id
_entity.type
_entity.pdbx_description
1 polymer ?
#
loop_
_entity_poly.entity_id
_entity_poly.type
_entity_poly.pdbx_seq_one_letter_code
_entity_poly.pdbx_strand_id
1 'polypeptide(L)'
;MDLKILRVLQEDSSLSVTEVAQRVGLSTSPCWKRINKLQADGIILRHEAILDAAKLGLGLTVFMMIKTGEHSGPWLERFAKFVKAMPEVQEFHRMAGEVDYLLKIVVADMQQFDDFYKNMVEETTLTDVTSSFSMDVIKHTNAMPI
;
A
#
# COMPACT_ATOMS: atom_id res chain seq x y z
N MET A 1 21.63 -13.19 9.93
CA MET A 1 21.61 -12.04 10.87
C MET A 1 20.69 -10.94 10.36
N ASP A 2 20.80 -10.53 9.10
CA ASP A 2 19.97 -9.47 8.52
C ASP A 2 18.48 -9.78 8.58
N LEU A 3 18.04 -11.02 8.32
CA LEU A 3 16.66 -11.43 8.50
C LEU A 3 16.14 -11.26 9.94
N LYS A 4 16.99 -11.45 10.95
CA LYS A 4 16.59 -11.20 12.34
C LYS A 4 16.35 -9.71 12.60
N ILE A 5 17.19 -8.84 12.06
CA ILE A 5 17.01 -7.38 12.12
C ILE A 5 15.72 -6.98 11.41
N LEU A 6 15.48 -7.49 10.19
CA LEU A 6 14.30 -7.20 9.41
C LEU A 6 13.02 -7.67 10.12
N ARG A 7 13.00 -8.85 10.75
CA ARG A 7 11.85 -9.32 11.56
C ARG A 7 11.52 -8.35 12.69
N VAL A 8 12.52 -7.89 13.43
CA VAL A 8 12.32 -6.93 14.52
C VAL A 8 11.80 -5.60 13.99
N LEU A 9 12.39 -5.06 12.90
CA LEU A 9 12.03 -3.76 12.36
C LEU A 9 10.64 -3.75 11.70
N GLN A 10 10.19 -4.87 11.12
CA GLN A 10 8.83 -4.92 10.55
C GLN A 10 7.73 -5.14 11.59
N GLU A 11 8.08 -5.60 12.80
CA GLU A 11 7.16 -5.63 13.95
C GLU A 11 7.05 -4.25 14.59
N ASP A 12 8.19 -3.58 14.80
CA ASP A 12 8.25 -2.26 15.40
C ASP A 12 9.45 -1.46 14.86
N SER A 13 9.17 -0.57 13.92
CA SER A 13 10.18 0.31 13.31
C SER A 13 10.52 1.56 14.15
N SER A 14 9.83 1.78 15.29
CA SER A 14 10.09 2.89 16.20
C SER A 14 11.27 2.65 17.15
N LEU A 15 11.74 1.39 17.22
CA LEU A 15 12.86 1.00 18.07
C LEU A 15 14.16 1.71 17.67
N SER A 16 14.90 2.15 18.69
CA SER A 16 16.27 2.62 18.49
C SER A 16 17.19 1.49 18.01
N VAL A 17 18.29 1.85 17.35
CA VAL A 17 19.29 0.88 16.91
C VAL A 17 19.84 0.05 18.06
N THR A 18 19.95 0.65 19.25
CA THR A 18 20.41 -0.07 20.46
C THR A 18 19.42 -1.14 20.89
N GLU A 19 18.11 -0.84 20.86
CA GLU A 19 17.06 -1.81 21.18
C GLU A 19 17.00 -2.95 20.16
N VAL A 20 17.11 -2.62 18.87
CA VAL A 20 17.19 -3.63 17.82
C VAL A 20 18.42 -4.52 18.03
N ALA A 21 19.59 -3.93 18.29
CA ALA A 21 20.82 -4.68 18.54
C ALA A 21 20.69 -5.67 19.70
N GLN A 22 20.09 -5.23 20.83
CA GLN A 22 19.82 -6.09 21.97
C GLN A 22 18.92 -7.27 21.60
N ARG A 23 17.83 -7.03 20.87
CA ARG A 23 16.88 -8.09 20.46
C ARG A 23 17.50 -9.13 19.53
N VAL A 24 18.46 -8.73 18.70
CA VAL A 24 19.12 -9.66 17.75
C VAL A 24 20.45 -10.22 18.25
N GLY A 25 20.91 -9.85 19.45
CA GLY A 25 22.18 -10.31 20.04
C GLY A 25 23.40 -9.71 19.37
N LEU A 26 23.37 -8.43 19.01
CA LEU A 26 24.47 -7.66 18.44
C LEU A 26 24.86 -6.48 19.34
N SER A 27 26.08 -5.98 19.19
CA SER A 27 26.40 -4.63 19.65
C SER A 27 25.84 -3.56 18.69
N THR A 28 25.64 -2.35 19.19
CA THR A 28 24.96 -1.25 18.47
C THR A 28 25.64 -0.91 17.15
N SER A 29 26.98 -0.81 17.12
CA SER A 29 27.73 -0.39 15.91
C SER A 29 27.60 -1.36 14.74
N PRO A 30 27.81 -2.68 14.90
CA PRO A 30 27.54 -3.64 13.82
C PRO A 30 26.05 -3.68 13.39
N CYS A 31 25.12 -3.52 14.34
CA CYS A 31 23.71 -3.48 14.02
C CYS A 31 23.39 -2.26 13.13
N TRP A 32 23.87 -1.08 13.50
CA TRP A 32 23.72 0.16 12.73
C TRP A 32 24.26 0.02 11.30
N LYS A 33 25.47 -0.53 11.15
CA LYS A 33 26.08 -0.75 9.83
C LYS A 33 25.22 -1.66 8.95
N ARG A 34 24.62 -2.72 9.53
CA ARG A 34 23.74 -3.64 8.80
C ARG A 34 22.43 -2.95 8.38
N ILE A 35 21.80 -2.19 9.28
CA ILE A 35 20.57 -1.45 8.97
C ILE A 35 20.83 -0.47 7.82
N ASN A 36 21.90 0.32 7.89
CA ASN A 36 22.25 1.26 6.83
C ASN A 36 22.53 0.56 5.50
N LYS A 37 23.19 -0.61 5.54
CA LYS A 37 23.40 -1.41 4.33
C LYS A 37 22.06 -1.89 3.75
N LEU A 38 21.14 -2.39 4.56
CA LEU A 38 19.81 -2.84 4.12
C LEU A 38 18.97 -1.69 3.51
N GLN A 39 19.13 -0.46 4.03
CA GLN A 39 18.54 0.74 3.45
C GLN A 39 19.22 1.11 2.12
N ALA A 40 20.54 1.11 2.07
CA ALA A 40 21.28 1.43 0.84
C ALA A 40 21.05 0.40 -0.28
N ASP A 41 20.86 -0.87 0.07
CA ASP A 41 20.56 -1.95 -0.87
C ASP A 41 19.06 -1.94 -1.27
N GLY A 42 18.23 -1.03 -0.74
CA GLY A 42 16.80 -0.91 -1.04
C GLY A 42 15.93 -2.03 -0.47
N ILE A 43 16.43 -2.81 0.48
CA ILE A 43 15.65 -3.85 1.16
C ILE A 43 14.70 -3.21 2.17
N ILE A 44 15.17 -2.21 2.92
CA ILE A 44 14.33 -1.33 3.73
C ILE A 44 14.04 -0.10 2.89
N LEU A 45 12.81 0.03 2.41
CA LEU A 45 12.40 1.15 1.56
C LEU A 45 12.21 2.43 2.35
N ARG A 46 11.54 2.35 3.50
CA ARG A 46 11.20 3.48 4.39
C ARG A 46 10.65 3.00 5.72
N HIS A 47 10.53 3.92 6.66
CA HIS A 47 9.81 3.72 7.91
C HIS A 47 8.50 4.51 7.84
N GLU A 48 7.39 3.89 8.21
CA GLU A 48 6.07 4.48 8.15
C GLU A 48 5.32 4.29 9.47
N ALA A 49 4.51 5.29 9.83
CA ALA A 49 3.50 5.14 10.87
C ALA A 49 2.26 4.46 10.29
N ILE A 50 1.80 3.42 10.93
CA ILE A 50 0.53 2.75 10.59
C ILE A 50 -0.58 3.45 11.36
N LEU A 51 -1.56 3.98 10.62
CA LEU A 51 -2.67 4.74 11.18
C LEU A 51 -3.94 3.90 11.24
N ASP A 52 -4.74 4.14 12.24
CA ASP A 52 -6.08 3.56 12.37
C ASP A 52 -7.06 4.39 11.53
N ALA A 53 -7.41 3.89 10.36
CA ALA A 53 -8.29 4.57 9.42
C ALA A 53 -9.67 4.86 10.03
N ALA A 54 -10.23 3.96 10.83
CA ALA A 54 -11.54 4.15 11.45
C ALA A 54 -11.52 5.33 12.45
N LYS A 55 -10.45 5.46 13.24
CA LYS A 55 -10.27 6.60 14.16
C LYS A 55 -10.07 7.93 13.43
N LEU A 56 -9.63 7.90 12.20
CA LEU A 56 -9.52 9.08 11.34
C LEU A 56 -10.79 9.37 10.55
N GLY A 57 -11.87 8.63 10.77
CA GLY A 57 -13.12 8.78 10.04
C GLY A 57 -13.10 8.18 8.63
N LEU A 58 -12.11 7.37 8.29
CA LEU A 58 -11.95 6.71 6.99
C LEU A 58 -12.39 5.23 7.10
N GLY A 59 -13.67 5.02 7.41
CA GLY A 59 -14.19 3.71 7.77
C GLY A 59 -14.59 2.80 6.60
N LEU A 60 -14.56 3.28 5.36
CA LEU A 60 -15.01 2.51 4.20
C LEU A 60 -13.83 2.12 3.31
N THR A 61 -13.58 0.82 3.19
CA THR A 61 -12.61 0.26 2.25
C THR A 61 -13.34 -0.36 1.06
N VAL A 62 -12.93 0.00 -0.15
CA VAL A 62 -13.50 -0.47 -1.40
C VAL A 62 -12.43 -1.10 -2.26
N PHE A 63 -12.72 -2.27 -2.83
CA PHE A 63 -11.91 -2.91 -3.86
C PHE A 63 -12.60 -2.71 -5.20
N MET A 64 -11.94 -1.96 -6.09
CA MET A 64 -12.47 -1.64 -7.40
C MET A 64 -11.71 -2.45 -8.46
N MET A 65 -12.45 -3.25 -9.20
CA MET A 65 -11.96 -4.07 -10.30
C MET A 65 -12.33 -3.40 -11.61
N ILE A 66 -11.33 -3.19 -12.47
CA ILE A 66 -11.48 -2.43 -13.71
C ILE A 66 -11.11 -3.30 -14.90
N LYS A 67 -11.96 -3.28 -15.92
CA LYS A 67 -11.64 -3.74 -17.28
C LYS A 67 -11.56 -2.53 -18.22
N THR A 68 -10.64 -2.57 -19.16
CA THR A 68 -10.50 -1.55 -20.19
C THR A 68 -10.38 -2.21 -21.57
N GLY A 69 -10.98 -1.59 -22.58
CA GLY A 69 -10.79 -1.99 -23.98
C GLY A 69 -9.53 -1.41 -24.57
N GLU A 70 -8.84 -0.49 -23.88
CA GLU A 70 -7.63 0.17 -24.35
C GLU A 70 -6.42 -0.25 -23.52
N HIS A 71 -5.40 -0.76 -24.20
CA HIS A 71 -4.16 -1.25 -23.60
C HIS A 71 -2.91 -0.52 -24.14
N SER A 72 -3.07 0.64 -24.78
CA SER A 72 -1.93 1.41 -25.28
C SER A 72 -1.08 1.95 -24.11
N GLY A 73 0.24 2.04 -24.34
CA GLY A 73 1.17 2.63 -23.37
C GLY A 73 0.79 4.04 -22.95
N PRO A 74 0.46 4.97 -23.88
CA PRO A 74 0.05 6.33 -23.55
C PRO A 74 -1.23 6.39 -22.69
N TRP A 75 -2.20 5.51 -22.93
CA TRP A 75 -3.40 5.43 -22.11
C TRP A 75 -3.05 4.99 -20.69
N LEU A 76 -2.27 3.93 -20.55
CA LEU A 76 -1.85 3.42 -19.24
C LEU A 76 -1.07 4.45 -18.42
N GLU A 77 -0.17 5.20 -19.07
CA GLU A 77 0.59 6.25 -18.41
C GLU A 77 -0.32 7.36 -17.87
N ARG A 78 -1.29 7.82 -18.65
CA ARG A 78 -2.28 8.82 -18.22
C ARG A 78 -3.14 8.30 -17.10
N PHE A 79 -3.68 7.08 -17.22
CA PHE A 79 -4.48 6.43 -16.21
C PHE A 79 -3.70 6.25 -14.90
N ALA A 80 -2.48 5.71 -14.98
CA ALA A 80 -1.63 5.53 -13.81
C ALA A 80 -1.27 6.85 -13.13
N LYS A 81 -0.98 7.90 -13.90
CA LYS A 81 -0.71 9.24 -13.37
C LYS A 81 -1.93 9.81 -12.63
N PHE A 82 -3.10 9.68 -13.23
CA PHE A 82 -4.37 10.13 -12.64
C PHE A 82 -4.65 9.40 -11.32
N VAL A 83 -4.66 8.06 -11.35
CA VAL A 83 -4.95 7.23 -10.17
C VAL A 83 -3.94 7.45 -9.04
N LYS A 84 -2.64 7.58 -9.36
CA LYS A 84 -1.59 7.85 -8.36
C LYS A 84 -1.74 9.21 -7.68
N ALA A 85 -2.41 10.17 -8.30
CA ALA A 85 -2.66 11.48 -7.73
C ALA A 85 -3.87 11.50 -6.76
N MET A 86 -4.67 10.44 -6.74
CA MET A 86 -5.86 10.35 -5.86
C MET A 86 -5.47 9.84 -4.48
N PRO A 87 -5.62 10.65 -3.41
CA PRO A 87 -5.20 10.26 -2.07
C PRO A 87 -6.02 9.10 -1.48
N GLU A 88 -7.24 8.89 -1.98
CA GLU A 88 -8.11 7.79 -1.58
C GLU A 88 -7.57 6.42 -2.01
N VAL A 89 -6.74 6.37 -3.06
CA VAL A 89 -6.16 5.13 -3.58
C VAL A 89 -4.95 4.72 -2.76
N GLN A 90 -5.09 3.62 -2.03
CA GLN A 90 -4.02 3.04 -1.21
C GLN A 90 -3.15 2.06 -1.99
N GLU A 91 -3.77 1.29 -2.88
CA GLU A 91 -3.09 0.31 -3.71
C GLU A 91 -3.63 0.34 -5.14
N PHE A 92 -2.73 0.21 -6.10
CA PHE A 92 -3.07 0.12 -7.52
C PHE A 92 -2.24 -0.97 -8.18
N HIS A 93 -2.92 -2.04 -8.61
CA HIS A 93 -2.29 -3.22 -9.19
C HIS A 93 -2.74 -3.39 -10.64
N ARG A 94 -1.79 -3.71 -11.52
CA ARG A 94 -2.08 -4.31 -12.83
C ARG A 94 -2.22 -5.80 -12.63
N MET A 95 -3.32 -6.35 -13.14
CA MET A 95 -3.67 -7.76 -12.95
C MET A 95 -3.40 -8.57 -14.21
N ALA A 96 -3.15 -9.86 -14.03
CA ALA A 96 -3.21 -10.85 -15.08
C ALA A 96 -4.41 -11.76 -14.80
N GLY A 97 -5.37 -11.82 -15.71
CA GLY A 97 -6.59 -12.62 -15.52
C GLY A 97 -7.84 -11.91 -16.04
N GLU A 98 -8.94 -12.08 -15.34
CA GLU A 98 -10.25 -11.61 -15.80
C GLU A 98 -10.40 -10.08 -15.75
N VAL A 99 -9.73 -9.41 -14.82
CA VAL A 99 -9.72 -7.95 -14.69
C VAL A 99 -8.34 -7.40 -15.01
N ASP A 100 -8.28 -6.15 -15.51
CA ASP A 100 -7.03 -5.53 -15.92
C ASP A 100 -6.34 -4.79 -14.76
N TYR A 101 -7.13 -4.18 -13.88
CA TYR A 101 -6.61 -3.42 -12.72
C TYR A 101 -7.46 -3.65 -11.48
N LEU A 102 -6.78 -3.62 -10.33
CA LEU A 102 -7.37 -3.66 -9.01
C LEU A 102 -6.90 -2.44 -8.22
N LEU A 103 -7.85 -1.69 -7.66
CA LEU A 103 -7.58 -0.59 -6.75
C LEU A 103 -8.13 -0.93 -5.37
N LYS A 104 -7.38 -0.59 -4.32
CA LYS A 104 -7.88 -0.49 -2.96
C LYS A 104 -8.04 0.97 -2.60
N ILE A 105 -9.25 1.34 -2.24
CA ILE A 105 -9.66 2.71 -1.98
C ILE A 105 -10.13 2.79 -0.53
N VAL A 106 -9.75 3.86 0.16
CA VAL A 106 -10.20 4.15 1.53
C VAL A 106 -10.83 5.53 1.55
N VAL A 107 -12.07 5.59 2.01
CA VAL A 107 -12.90 6.81 2.08
C VAL A 107 -13.69 6.84 3.38
N ALA A 108 -14.28 7.99 3.70
CA ALA A 108 -15.07 8.14 4.91
C ALA A 108 -16.41 7.40 4.83
N ASP A 109 -17.12 7.53 3.71
CA ASP A 109 -18.48 7.03 3.53
C ASP A 109 -18.81 6.79 2.06
N MET A 110 -20.07 6.38 1.81
CA MET A 110 -20.59 6.13 0.46
C MET A 110 -20.66 7.39 -0.40
N GLN A 111 -20.87 8.57 0.19
CA GLN A 111 -20.90 9.81 -0.56
C GLN A 111 -19.53 10.17 -1.11
N GLN A 112 -18.48 10.07 -0.30
CA GLN A 112 -17.10 10.29 -0.76
C GLN A 112 -16.70 9.26 -1.81
N PHE A 113 -17.15 8.01 -1.68
CA PHE A 113 -16.91 7.00 -2.70
C PHE A 113 -17.62 7.34 -4.03
N ASP A 114 -18.86 7.79 -3.98
CA ASP A 114 -19.60 8.19 -5.19
C ASP A 114 -18.92 9.37 -5.91
N ASP A 115 -18.43 10.36 -5.16
CA ASP A 115 -17.67 11.48 -5.70
C ASP A 115 -16.35 11.03 -6.35
N PHE A 116 -15.62 10.13 -5.68
CA PHE A 116 -14.43 9.48 -6.23
C PHE A 116 -14.72 8.73 -7.52
N TYR A 117 -15.79 7.91 -7.53
CA TYR A 117 -16.19 7.09 -8.67
C TYR A 117 -16.53 7.96 -9.89
N LYS A 118 -17.32 9.01 -9.69
CA LYS A 118 -17.71 9.96 -10.75
C LYS A 118 -16.48 10.62 -11.36
N ASN A 119 -15.59 11.15 -10.52
CA ASN A 119 -14.35 11.77 -10.98
C ASN A 119 -13.50 10.80 -11.81
N MET A 120 -13.38 9.55 -11.37
CA MET A 120 -12.60 8.55 -12.10
C MET A 120 -13.23 8.18 -13.45
N VAL A 121 -14.55 8.02 -13.52
CA VAL A 121 -15.26 7.66 -14.75
C VAL A 121 -15.26 8.82 -15.75
N GLU A 122 -15.35 10.07 -15.28
CA GLU A 122 -15.29 11.26 -16.14
C GLU A 122 -13.90 11.45 -16.79
N GLU A 123 -12.84 11.16 -16.04
CA GLU A 123 -11.46 11.39 -16.49
C GLU A 123 -10.85 10.22 -17.29
N THR A 124 -11.52 9.06 -17.28
CA THR A 124 -10.97 7.84 -17.88
C THR A 124 -12.00 7.08 -18.71
N THR A 125 -11.53 6.46 -19.81
CA THR A 125 -12.38 5.56 -20.61
C THR A 125 -12.25 4.15 -20.08
N LEU A 126 -13.25 3.69 -19.32
CA LEU A 126 -13.30 2.34 -18.74
C LEU A 126 -14.44 1.55 -19.39
N THR A 127 -14.21 0.25 -19.63
CA THR A 127 -15.22 -0.63 -20.24
C THR A 127 -16.16 -1.18 -19.19
N ASP A 128 -15.62 -1.60 -18.06
CA ASP A 128 -16.39 -2.18 -16.95
C ASP A 128 -15.69 -1.88 -15.62
N VAL A 129 -16.48 -1.52 -14.62
CA VAL A 129 -16.01 -1.23 -13.27
C VAL A 129 -16.91 -1.93 -12.27
N THR A 130 -16.33 -2.82 -11.48
CA THR A 130 -17.02 -3.48 -10.37
C THR A 130 -16.40 -3.03 -9.05
N SER A 131 -17.24 -2.56 -8.12
CA SER A 131 -16.81 -2.14 -6.79
C SER A 131 -17.36 -3.07 -5.72
N SER A 132 -16.47 -3.57 -4.86
CA SER A 132 -16.81 -4.43 -3.72
C SER A 132 -16.41 -3.75 -2.42
N PHE A 133 -17.34 -3.68 -1.49
CA PHE A 133 -17.15 -3.01 -0.21
C PHE A 133 -16.70 -4.02 0.84
N SER A 134 -15.59 -3.73 1.53
CA SER A 134 -15.13 -4.55 2.64
C SER A 134 -16.07 -4.38 3.83
N MET A 135 -16.64 -5.46 4.31
CA MET A 135 -17.47 -5.46 5.51
C MET A 135 -16.63 -5.53 6.78
N ASP A 136 -15.51 -6.25 6.71
CA ASP A 136 -14.61 -6.46 7.85
C ASP A 136 -13.18 -6.72 7.36
N VAL A 137 -12.19 -6.31 8.13
CA VAL A 137 -10.77 -6.58 7.89
C VAL A 137 -10.33 -7.68 8.85
N ILE A 138 -10.38 -8.93 8.38
CA ILE A 138 -10.01 -10.10 9.19
C ILE A 138 -8.50 -10.09 9.51
N LYS A 139 -7.67 -9.66 8.56
CA LYS A 139 -6.22 -9.55 8.73
C LYS A 139 -5.66 -8.45 7.84
N HIS A 140 -4.84 -7.60 8.42
CA HIS A 140 -4.02 -6.64 7.70
C HIS A 140 -2.61 -6.64 8.28
N THR A 141 -1.60 -6.79 7.44
CA THR A 141 -0.20 -6.69 7.83
C THR A 141 0.66 -6.32 6.63
N ASN A 142 1.64 -5.46 6.85
CA ASN A 142 2.70 -5.15 5.88
C ASN A 142 3.96 -6.01 6.12
N ALA A 143 3.95 -6.86 7.16
CA ALA A 143 5.09 -7.72 7.46
C ALA A 143 5.25 -8.82 6.41
N MET A 144 6.44 -8.92 5.83
CA MET A 144 6.82 -9.98 4.90
C MET A 144 7.05 -11.30 5.64
N PRO A 145 6.71 -12.45 5.04
CA PRO A 145 6.87 -13.78 5.67
C PRO A 145 8.34 -14.26 5.62
N ILE A 146 9.24 -13.58 6.31
CA ILE A 146 10.68 -13.84 6.36
C ILE A 146 11.16 -14.41 7.69
#